data_5503d239ef5fe0ba8a20448d70b99628
#
_entry.id   5503d239ef5fe0ba8a20448d70b99628
#
_cell.length_a   1.000
_cell.length_b   1.000
_cell.length_c   1.000
_cell.angle_alpha   90.00
_cell.angle_beta   90.00
_cell.angle_gamma   90.00
#
_symmetry.space_group_name_H-M   'P 1'
#
loop_
_entity.id
_entity.type
_entity.pdbx_description
1 polymer ?
#
loop_
_entity_poly.entity_id
_entity_poly.type
_entity_poly.pdbx_seq_one_letter_code
_entity_poly.pdbx_strand_id
1 'polypeptide(L)'
;MDMRELELLVPTLFGLEGLCAEELRRLKLPEVAAENGRVRCKAAPADIPRVNLNLRTGERVLLVVGRYRAADFEALFEGCRALPWEEFIPREGAFPVKGHSLNSQLHAVPACQAVLKKAAAARLGEKYGLETLPESGALYQIQFSIMRDEVTLMPVSYTHLR
;
A
#
# COMPACT_ATOMS: atom_id res chain seq x y z
N MET A 1 19.53 -3.27 -10.80
CA MET A 1 19.25 -2.52 -9.57
C MET A 1 18.06 -1.60 -9.78
N ASP A 2 17.12 -1.67 -8.87
CA ASP A 2 15.93 -0.82 -8.97
C ASP A 2 16.24 0.55 -8.34
N MET A 3 16.19 1.59 -9.18
CA MET A 3 16.50 2.94 -8.74
C MET A 3 15.24 3.79 -8.51
N ARG A 4 14.06 3.16 -8.59
CA ARG A 4 12.82 3.89 -8.39
C ARG A 4 12.71 4.40 -6.96
N GLU A 5 12.22 5.61 -6.85
CA GLU A 5 11.78 6.10 -5.55
C GLU A 5 10.36 5.63 -5.32
N LEU A 6 10.14 5.07 -4.15
CA LEU A 6 8.85 4.58 -3.74
C LEU A 6 8.25 5.54 -2.72
N GLU A 7 6.94 5.71 -2.77
CA GLU A 7 6.26 6.50 -1.76
C GLU A 7 5.93 5.61 -0.57
N LEU A 8 6.33 6.06 0.63
CA LEU A 8 6.01 5.38 1.88
C LEU A 8 4.98 6.18 2.64
N LEU A 9 4.07 5.48 3.28
CA LEU A 9 3.09 6.07 4.16
C LEU A 9 3.22 5.41 5.52
N VAL A 10 3.37 6.23 6.56
CA VAL A 10 3.55 5.73 7.93
C VAL A 10 2.41 6.24 8.79
N PRO A 11 1.41 5.39 9.10
CA PRO A 11 0.35 5.79 10.02
C PRO A 11 0.91 6.00 11.41
N THR A 12 0.39 7.00 12.11
CA THR A 12 0.80 7.31 13.48
C THR A 12 -0.43 7.60 14.32
N LEU A 13 -0.26 7.58 15.62
CA LEU A 13 -1.28 8.11 16.52
C LEU A 13 -1.31 9.64 16.37
N PHE A 14 -2.49 10.22 16.55
CA PHE A 14 -2.63 11.67 16.50
C PHE A 14 -1.71 12.34 17.51
N GLY A 15 -1.00 13.35 17.05
CA GLY A 15 -0.05 14.08 17.86
C GLY A 15 1.38 13.62 17.68
N LEU A 16 1.61 12.47 17.08
CA LEU A 16 2.96 11.94 16.87
C LEU A 16 3.49 12.19 15.46
N GLU A 17 2.71 12.83 14.59
CA GLU A 17 3.10 13.05 13.20
C GLU A 17 4.43 13.80 13.09
N GLY A 18 4.60 14.86 13.87
CA GLY A 18 5.82 15.64 13.83
C GLY A 18 7.05 14.85 14.27
N LEU A 19 6.90 14.05 15.33
CA LEU A 19 8.00 13.23 15.81
C LEU A 19 8.37 12.15 14.79
N CYS A 20 7.36 11.54 14.18
CA CYS A 20 7.60 10.53 13.15
C CYS A 20 8.29 11.16 11.94
N ALA A 21 7.84 12.33 11.51
CA ALA A 21 8.46 13.03 10.39
C ALA A 21 9.93 13.32 10.69
N GLU A 22 10.23 13.74 11.92
CA GLU A 22 11.61 14.00 12.30
C GLU A 22 12.46 12.74 12.30
N GLU A 23 11.92 11.62 12.78
CA GLU A 23 12.63 10.35 12.69
C GLU A 23 12.98 9.98 11.25
N LEU A 24 12.03 10.18 10.34
CA LEU A 24 12.27 9.89 8.92
C LEU A 24 13.30 10.84 8.32
N ARG A 25 13.28 12.12 8.71
CA ARG A 25 14.30 13.07 8.24
C ARG A 25 15.69 12.71 8.75
N ARG A 26 15.79 12.21 9.97
CA ARG A 26 17.07 11.76 10.52
C ARG A 26 17.61 10.56 9.77
N LEU A 27 16.73 9.75 9.19
CA LEU A 27 17.15 8.66 8.32
C LEU A 27 17.47 9.14 6.91
N LYS A 28 17.40 10.46 6.68
CA LYS A 28 17.75 11.12 5.43
C LYS A 28 16.88 10.71 4.25
N LEU A 29 15.61 10.47 4.53
CA LEU A 29 14.65 10.18 3.47
C LEU A 29 14.13 11.49 2.88
N PRO A 30 13.96 11.55 1.54
CA PRO A 30 13.50 12.77 0.90
C PRO A 30 11.98 12.96 1.01
N GLU A 31 11.56 14.19 0.82
CA GLU A 31 10.15 14.59 0.70
C GLU A 31 9.28 14.15 1.87
N VAL A 32 9.80 14.27 3.09
CA VAL A 32 9.03 13.94 4.29
C VAL A 32 7.99 15.02 4.55
N ALA A 33 6.72 14.60 4.67
CA ALA A 33 5.61 15.52 4.93
C ALA A 33 4.65 14.91 5.96
N ALA A 34 4.40 15.65 7.04
CA ALA A 34 3.45 15.23 8.07
C ALA A 34 2.03 15.62 7.66
N GLU A 35 1.09 14.71 7.87
CA GLU A 35 -0.34 14.92 7.64
C GLU A 35 -1.09 14.46 8.86
N ASN A 36 -2.40 14.64 8.88
CA ASN A 36 -3.20 14.16 10.00
C ASN A 36 -3.17 12.64 10.07
N GLY A 37 -2.60 12.11 11.15
CA GLY A 37 -2.58 10.68 11.42
C GLY A 37 -1.56 9.89 10.62
N ARG A 38 -0.71 10.55 9.83
CA ARG A 38 0.27 9.84 9.02
C ARG A 38 1.40 10.74 8.54
N VAL A 39 2.47 10.13 8.09
CA VAL A 39 3.60 10.85 7.49
C VAL A 39 3.90 10.19 6.15
N ARG A 40 4.16 11.00 5.12
CA ARG A 40 4.57 10.53 3.81
C ARG A 40 6.02 10.86 3.56
N CYS A 41 6.70 10.01 2.81
CA CYS A 41 8.07 10.30 2.35
C CYS A 41 8.36 9.45 1.12
N LYS A 42 9.51 9.68 0.51
CA LYS A 42 10.01 8.87 -0.58
C LYS A 42 11.19 8.04 -0.07
N ALA A 43 11.37 6.87 -0.67
CA ALA A 43 12.47 5.99 -0.27
C ALA A 43 12.85 5.08 -1.43
N ALA A 44 14.11 4.66 -1.48
CA ALA A 44 14.52 3.59 -2.37
C ALA A 44 14.13 2.25 -1.74
N PRO A 45 13.94 1.20 -2.52
CA PRO A 45 13.59 -0.11 -1.95
C PRO A 45 14.57 -0.57 -0.86
N ALA A 46 15.84 -0.25 -1.01
CA ALA A 46 16.87 -0.64 -0.03
C ALA A 46 16.71 0.07 1.31
N ASP A 47 15.97 1.19 1.36
CA ASP A 47 15.77 1.95 2.60
C ASP A 47 14.68 1.36 3.49
N ILE A 48 13.80 0.54 2.95
CA ILE A 48 12.63 0.05 3.67
C ILE A 48 13.00 -0.73 4.95
N PRO A 49 13.95 -1.68 4.90
CA PRO A 49 14.35 -2.38 6.13
C PRO A 49 14.88 -1.42 7.19
N ARG A 50 15.68 -0.43 6.79
CA ARG A 50 16.24 0.54 7.70
C ARG A 50 15.16 1.38 8.38
N VAL A 51 14.15 1.77 7.62
CA VAL A 51 13.03 2.52 8.17
C VAL A 51 12.27 1.68 9.20
N ASN A 52 11.96 0.43 8.86
CA ASN A 52 11.24 -0.45 9.77
C ASN A 52 12.02 -0.73 11.06
N LEU A 53 13.34 -0.82 10.98
CA LEU A 53 14.16 -1.10 12.16
C LEU A 53 14.32 0.10 13.08
N ASN A 54 14.27 1.31 12.54
CA ASN A 54 14.60 2.51 13.30
C ASN A 54 13.39 3.36 13.70
N LEU A 55 12.25 3.14 13.10
CA LEU A 55 11.08 3.96 13.35
C LEU A 55 10.44 3.58 14.69
N ARG A 56 10.20 4.56 15.56
CA ARG A 56 9.63 4.34 16.89
C ARG A 56 8.22 4.87 17.03
N THR A 57 7.91 5.97 16.36
CA THR A 57 6.63 6.65 16.51
C THR A 57 5.60 6.25 15.46
N GLY A 58 6.01 5.50 14.45
CA GLY A 58 5.09 4.98 13.43
C GLY A 58 4.59 3.60 13.80
N GLU A 59 3.35 3.31 13.40
CA GLU A 59 2.78 1.99 13.67
C GLU A 59 3.30 0.93 12.72
N ARG A 60 3.43 1.28 11.44
CA ARG A 60 3.97 0.39 10.41
C ARG A 60 4.28 1.21 9.17
N VAL A 61 5.02 0.62 8.27
CA VAL A 61 5.39 1.27 7.02
C VAL A 61 4.56 0.67 5.90
N LEU A 62 3.85 1.52 5.17
CA LEU A 62 3.05 1.11 4.02
C LEU A 62 3.72 1.64 2.75
N LEU A 63 3.84 0.78 1.77
CA LEU A 63 4.40 1.13 0.48
C LEU A 63 3.26 1.49 -0.47
N VAL A 64 3.29 2.69 -1.04
CA VAL A 64 2.24 3.07 -1.99
C VAL A 64 2.59 2.53 -3.36
N VAL A 65 1.76 1.61 -3.85
CA VAL A 65 1.92 1.05 -5.20
C VAL A 65 1.36 2.00 -6.24
N GLY A 66 0.23 2.61 -5.93
CA GLY A 66 -0.37 3.54 -6.88
C GLY A 66 -1.53 4.32 -6.30
N ARG A 67 -1.86 5.41 -6.98
CA ARG A 67 -2.99 6.26 -6.67
C ARG A 67 -3.74 6.54 -7.96
N TYR A 68 -5.05 6.56 -7.88
CA TYR A 68 -5.89 6.91 -9.03
C TYR A 68 -7.27 7.31 -8.55
N ARG A 69 -8.04 7.93 -9.42
CA ARG A 69 -9.41 8.32 -9.08
C ARG A 69 -10.38 7.26 -9.55
N ALA A 70 -11.38 6.98 -8.74
CA ALA A 70 -12.43 6.03 -9.10
C ALA A 70 -13.74 6.44 -8.43
N ALA A 71 -14.77 6.65 -9.22
CA ALA A 71 -16.09 6.97 -8.73
C ALA A 71 -17.08 5.81 -8.93
N ASP A 72 -16.65 4.75 -9.61
CA ASP A 72 -17.46 3.55 -9.82
C ASP A 72 -16.58 2.30 -9.75
N PHE A 73 -17.23 1.14 -9.71
CA PHE A 73 -16.49 -0.12 -9.54
C PHE A 73 -15.65 -0.47 -10.76
N GLU A 74 -16.06 -0.06 -11.96
CA GLU A 74 -15.27 -0.32 -13.16
C GLU A 74 -13.92 0.42 -13.09
N ALA A 75 -13.95 1.70 -12.74
CA ALA A 75 -12.73 2.48 -12.60
C ALA A 75 -11.86 1.93 -11.47
N LEU A 76 -12.48 1.51 -10.37
CA LEU A 76 -11.77 0.90 -9.24
C LEU A 76 -11.05 -0.37 -9.68
N PHE A 77 -11.72 -1.22 -10.41
CA PHE A 77 -11.15 -2.48 -10.92
C PHE A 77 -10.00 -2.22 -11.89
N GLU A 78 -10.23 -1.41 -12.91
CA GLU A 78 -9.24 -1.19 -13.96
C GLU A 78 -7.97 -0.51 -13.44
N GLY A 79 -8.12 0.45 -12.54
CA GLY A 79 -6.98 1.13 -11.95
C GLY A 79 -6.11 0.18 -11.12
N CYS A 80 -6.74 -0.69 -10.35
CA CYS A 80 -6.03 -1.67 -9.54
C CYS A 80 -5.34 -2.72 -10.41
N ARG A 81 -6.04 -3.20 -11.43
CA ARG A 81 -5.49 -4.22 -12.34
C ARG A 81 -4.27 -3.71 -13.11
N ALA A 82 -4.20 -2.41 -13.37
CA ALA A 82 -3.07 -1.81 -14.08
C ALA A 82 -1.79 -1.73 -13.25
N LEU A 83 -1.87 -1.96 -11.95
CA LEU A 83 -0.71 -1.83 -11.06
C LEU A 83 0.14 -3.09 -11.06
N PRO A 84 1.46 -2.95 -10.84
CA PRO A 84 2.38 -4.09 -10.97
C PRO A 84 2.43 -4.96 -9.70
N TRP A 85 1.33 -5.61 -9.38
CA TRP A 85 1.24 -6.44 -8.17
C TRP A 85 2.25 -7.58 -8.15
N GLU A 86 2.64 -8.08 -9.32
CA GLU A 86 3.62 -9.17 -9.43
C GLU A 86 5.00 -8.77 -8.91
N GLU A 87 5.28 -7.47 -8.78
CA GLU A 87 6.54 -7.01 -8.19
C GLU A 87 6.53 -7.11 -6.67
N PHE A 88 5.35 -7.25 -6.07
CA PHE A 88 5.21 -7.24 -4.61
C PHE A 88 4.68 -8.55 -4.06
N ILE A 89 3.93 -9.31 -4.86
CA ILE A 89 3.28 -10.53 -4.42
C ILE A 89 3.76 -11.69 -5.26
N PRO A 90 4.42 -12.69 -4.64
CA PRO A 90 4.88 -13.86 -5.39
C PRO A 90 3.71 -14.77 -5.79
N ARG A 91 4.00 -15.73 -6.64
CA ARG A 91 3.00 -16.62 -7.20
C ARG A 91 2.12 -17.31 -6.15
N GLU A 92 2.69 -17.70 -5.02
CA GLU A 92 1.98 -18.40 -3.96
C GLU A 92 1.48 -17.50 -2.86
N GLY A 93 1.75 -16.20 -2.94
CA GLY A 93 1.37 -15.26 -1.89
C GLY A 93 -0.13 -15.15 -1.72
N ALA A 94 -0.58 -15.10 -0.47
CA ALA A 94 -1.97 -14.82 -0.15
C ALA A 94 -2.09 -13.32 0.04
N PHE A 95 -3.10 -12.70 -0.57
CA PHE A 95 -3.19 -11.24 -0.58
C PHE A 95 -4.57 -10.76 -0.14
N PRO A 96 -4.87 -10.84 1.15
CA PRO A 96 -6.12 -10.26 1.67
C PRO A 96 -6.14 -8.75 1.45
N VAL A 97 -7.33 -8.22 1.18
CA VAL A 97 -7.51 -6.79 0.92
C VAL A 97 -8.34 -6.18 2.05
N LYS A 98 -7.84 -5.12 2.67
CA LYS A 98 -8.53 -4.40 3.74
C LYS A 98 -8.35 -2.91 3.53
N GLY A 99 -9.29 -2.13 4.04
CA GLY A 99 -9.16 -0.69 3.93
C GLY A 99 -10.41 0.05 4.36
N HIS A 100 -10.47 1.30 3.96
CA HIS A 100 -11.59 2.18 4.33
C HIS A 100 -11.87 3.18 3.22
N SER A 101 -13.05 3.80 3.32
CA SER A 101 -13.46 4.82 2.38
C SER A 101 -14.14 5.96 3.13
N LEU A 102 -13.76 7.20 2.80
CA LEU A 102 -14.34 8.40 3.39
C LEU A 102 -14.69 9.39 2.29
N ASN A 103 -15.86 10.02 2.42
CA ASN A 103 -16.29 11.11 1.53
C ASN A 103 -16.14 10.76 0.05
N SER A 104 -16.54 9.56 -0.33
CA SER A 104 -16.36 9.06 -1.69
C SER A 104 -17.63 8.43 -2.21
N GLN A 105 -17.76 8.37 -3.54
CA GLN A 105 -18.88 7.69 -4.19
C GLN A 105 -18.86 6.20 -3.84
N LEU A 106 -17.69 5.61 -3.83
CA LEU A 106 -17.52 4.20 -3.43
C LEU A 106 -17.34 4.12 -1.93
N HIS A 107 -18.43 3.93 -1.20
CA HIS A 107 -18.41 3.93 0.26
C HIS A 107 -18.68 2.56 0.89
N ALA A 108 -19.13 1.59 0.12
CA ALA A 108 -19.39 0.24 0.62
C ALA A 108 -18.07 -0.54 0.70
N VAL A 109 -17.43 -0.52 1.84
CA VAL A 109 -16.10 -1.12 2.02
C VAL A 109 -16.05 -2.59 1.61
N PRO A 110 -16.99 -3.47 2.01
CA PRO A 110 -16.93 -4.87 1.59
C PRO A 110 -16.96 -5.05 0.07
N ALA A 111 -17.76 -4.22 -0.63
CA ALA A 111 -17.82 -4.29 -2.08
C ALA A 111 -16.52 -3.83 -2.70
N CYS A 112 -15.91 -2.77 -2.17
CA CYS A 112 -14.63 -2.28 -2.65
C CYS A 112 -13.53 -3.34 -2.44
N GLN A 113 -13.53 -4.00 -1.28
CA GLN A 113 -12.58 -5.07 -1.01
C GLN A 113 -12.68 -6.19 -2.05
N ALA A 114 -13.90 -6.60 -2.36
CA ALA A 114 -14.13 -7.66 -3.33
C ALA A 114 -13.64 -7.28 -4.73
N VAL A 115 -13.93 -6.06 -5.15
CA VAL A 115 -13.53 -5.56 -6.48
C VAL A 115 -12.00 -5.48 -6.57
N LEU A 116 -11.36 -4.93 -5.54
CA LEU A 116 -9.89 -4.80 -5.53
C LEU A 116 -9.22 -6.16 -5.49
N LYS A 117 -9.76 -7.10 -4.71
CA LYS A 117 -9.24 -8.46 -4.66
C LYS A 117 -9.29 -9.12 -6.04
N LYS A 118 -10.41 -8.97 -6.73
CA LYS A 118 -10.56 -9.51 -8.09
C LYS A 118 -9.58 -8.88 -9.06
N ALA A 119 -9.39 -7.57 -8.96
CA ALA A 119 -8.49 -6.85 -9.86
C ALA A 119 -7.04 -7.30 -9.68
N ALA A 120 -6.60 -7.39 -8.42
CA ALA A 120 -5.25 -7.86 -8.12
C ALA A 120 -5.07 -9.31 -8.58
N ALA A 121 -6.08 -10.15 -8.34
CA ALA A 121 -6.03 -11.54 -8.78
C ALA A 121 -5.96 -11.66 -10.31
N ALA A 122 -6.69 -10.82 -11.03
CA ALA A 122 -6.65 -10.82 -12.49
C ALA A 122 -5.26 -10.45 -12.99
N ARG A 123 -4.64 -9.45 -12.38
CA ARG A 123 -3.29 -9.03 -12.76
C ARG A 123 -2.28 -10.13 -12.49
N LEU A 124 -2.32 -10.71 -11.30
CA LEU A 124 -1.39 -11.76 -10.93
C LEU A 124 -1.58 -13.01 -11.78
N GLY A 125 -2.84 -13.36 -12.06
CA GLY A 125 -3.15 -14.50 -12.93
C GLY A 125 -2.59 -14.31 -14.34
N GLU A 126 -2.71 -13.12 -14.90
CA GLU A 126 -2.15 -12.80 -16.20
C GLU A 126 -0.63 -12.96 -16.21
N LYS A 127 0.03 -12.42 -15.20
CA LYS A 127 1.51 -12.40 -15.15
C LYS A 127 2.08 -13.76 -14.83
N TYR A 128 1.40 -14.56 -14.03
CA TYR A 128 1.90 -15.89 -13.66
C TYR A 128 1.31 -17.03 -14.51
N GLY A 129 0.38 -16.68 -15.41
CA GLY A 129 -0.23 -17.68 -16.29
C GLY A 129 -1.13 -18.67 -15.54
N LEU A 130 -1.86 -18.20 -14.53
CA LEU A 130 -2.72 -19.03 -13.69
C LEU A 130 -4.17 -18.55 -13.77
N GLU A 131 -5.09 -19.48 -13.87
CA GLU A 131 -6.51 -19.16 -13.78
C GLU A 131 -6.93 -18.94 -12.33
N THR A 132 -6.37 -19.72 -11.43
CA THR A 132 -6.64 -19.62 -10.00
C THR A 132 -5.30 -19.53 -9.26
N LEU A 133 -5.21 -18.56 -8.38
CA LEU A 133 -3.99 -18.38 -7.59
C LEU A 133 -4.06 -19.27 -6.34
N PRO A 134 -2.97 -19.97 -6.01
CA PRO A 134 -3.00 -20.92 -4.90
C PRO A 134 -3.14 -20.29 -3.52
N GLU A 135 -2.60 -19.08 -3.33
CA GLU A 135 -2.63 -18.35 -2.05
C GLU A 135 -2.23 -19.23 -0.87
N SER A 136 -1.25 -20.10 -1.07
CA SER A 136 -0.81 -21.06 -0.05
C SER A 136 0.42 -20.62 0.73
N GLY A 137 1.02 -19.53 0.34
CA GLY A 137 2.25 -19.03 0.96
C GLY A 137 2.00 -17.93 1.97
N ALA A 138 3.01 -17.11 2.18
CA ALA A 138 2.96 -16.03 3.15
C ALA A 138 1.91 -14.96 2.80
N LEU A 139 1.48 -14.22 3.80
CA LEU A 139 0.49 -13.16 3.62
C LEU A 139 1.14 -11.88 3.11
N TYR A 140 0.53 -11.28 2.10
CA TYR A 140 0.92 -10.01 1.51
C TYR A 140 -0.31 -9.12 1.51
N GLN A 141 -0.66 -8.59 2.67
CA GLN A 141 -1.88 -7.80 2.81
C GLN A 141 -1.84 -6.54 1.95
N ILE A 142 -2.91 -6.30 1.21
CA ILE A 142 -3.10 -5.08 0.44
C ILE A 142 -4.02 -4.18 1.26
N GLN A 143 -3.57 -2.98 1.55
CA GLN A 143 -4.39 -2.00 2.24
C GLN A 143 -4.81 -0.90 1.27
N PHE A 144 -6.08 -0.49 1.32
CA PHE A 144 -6.56 0.58 0.47
C PHE A 144 -7.16 1.71 1.28
N SER A 145 -7.14 2.89 0.70
CA SER A 145 -7.79 4.07 1.25
C SER A 145 -8.48 4.77 0.08
N ILE A 146 -9.76 5.08 0.24
CA ILE A 146 -10.48 5.89 -0.74
C ILE A 146 -10.93 7.16 -0.03
N MET A 147 -10.41 8.30 -0.47
CA MET A 147 -10.75 9.58 0.13
C MET A 147 -11.03 10.58 -0.99
N ARG A 148 -12.26 11.14 -0.98
CA ARG A 148 -12.70 12.07 -2.02
C ARG A 148 -12.48 11.49 -3.41
N ASP A 149 -12.86 10.23 -3.56
CA ASP A 149 -12.75 9.46 -4.80
C ASP A 149 -11.32 9.18 -5.26
N GLU A 150 -10.32 9.49 -4.43
CA GLU A 150 -8.94 9.10 -4.72
C GLU A 150 -8.61 7.80 -4.01
N VAL A 151 -8.20 6.82 -4.80
CA VAL A 151 -7.83 5.49 -4.31
C VAL A 151 -6.33 5.43 -4.13
N THR A 152 -5.89 4.98 -2.96
CA THR A 152 -4.48 4.73 -2.67
C THR A 152 -4.35 3.25 -2.33
N LEU A 153 -3.45 2.54 -3.00
CA LEU A 153 -3.25 1.11 -2.80
C LEU A 153 -1.85 0.85 -2.27
N MET A 154 -1.78 0.10 -1.17
CA MET A 154 -0.56 -0.04 -0.38
C MET A 154 -0.40 -1.48 0.09
N PRO A 155 0.57 -2.24 -0.42
CA PRO A 155 0.92 -3.49 0.26
C PRO A 155 1.62 -3.15 1.57
N VAL A 156 1.35 -3.93 2.60
CA VAL A 156 2.03 -3.75 3.88
C VAL A 156 3.49 -4.20 3.71
N SER A 157 4.42 -3.38 4.19
CA SER A 157 5.83 -3.73 4.13
C SER A 157 6.13 -4.91 5.06
N TYR A 158 6.87 -5.88 4.58
CA TYR A 158 7.15 -7.10 5.31
C TYR A 158 8.48 -7.11 6.04
N THR A 159 9.20 -6.03 5.98
CA THR A 159 10.47 -5.98 6.71
C THR A 159 10.27 -6.01 8.21
N HIS A 160 9.05 -5.74 8.68
CA HIS A 160 8.72 -5.84 10.10
C HIS A 160 8.45 -7.29 10.53
N LEU A 161 8.33 -8.20 9.61
CA LEU A 161 8.15 -9.61 9.93
C LEU A 161 9.51 -10.21 10.30
N ARG A 162 9.60 -10.77 11.46
CA ARG A 162 10.86 -11.33 11.95
C ARG A 162 10.67 -12.70 12.54
#